data_6d57590a45caab1f7c803c83440bc1e3
#
_entry.id   6d57590a45caab1f7c803c83440bc1e3
#
_cell.length_a   1.000
_cell.length_b   1.000
_cell.length_c   1.000
_cell.angle_alpha   90.00
_cell.angle_beta   90.00
_cell.angle_gamma   90.00
#
_symmetry.space_group_name_H-M   'P 1'
#
loop_
_entity.id
_entity.type
_entity.pdbx_description
1 polymer ?
#
loop_
_entity_poly.entity_id
_entity_poly.type
_entity_poly.pdbx_seq_one_letter_code
_entity_poly.pdbx_strand_id
1 'polypeptide(L)'
;WSLPAPMGREAAGVVTEVGDGVEDFAVGDEVLGLVAPGQGGMAEHTLLRASTTVAKPEEISFADAATIPVAAATAYDATHQIELKPGQTLLLLGAGGGVGLMATQIGRVHEFTVIGVASATKRELVESTGATFIESGPGVADRVRQVSADGPDLIVDLVGGDALRAVADLVPDRTRIISAADPDTAAELGGLALARTDEAMAKITEVIQYGLVDPHVDAQFALDQADQAIAAVETGHAAGKIIVVP
;
A
#
# COMPACT_ATOMS: atom_id res chain seq x y z
N TRP A 1 15.28 -16.57 2.28
CA TRP A 1 16.24 -15.70 1.58
C TRP A 1 17.64 -16.22 1.79
N SER A 2 18.41 -16.40 0.71
CA SER A 2 19.85 -16.65 0.80
C SER A 2 20.57 -15.33 0.54
N LEU A 3 21.50 -14.94 1.40
CA LEU A 3 22.35 -13.77 1.22
C LEU A 3 23.62 -14.13 0.40
N PRO A 4 24.15 -13.20 -0.43
CA PRO A 4 23.60 -11.87 -0.73
C PRO A 4 22.36 -11.93 -1.61
N ALA A 5 21.36 -11.07 -1.35
CA ALA A 5 20.12 -10.97 -2.11
C ALA A 5 19.93 -9.55 -2.64
N PRO A 6 19.54 -9.37 -3.93
CA PRO A 6 19.22 -8.06 -4.47
C PRO A 6 17.99 -7.49 -3.78
N MET A 7 17.94 -6.15 -3.60
CA MET A 7 16.88 -5.45 -2.92
C MET A 7 15.93 -4.74 -3.90
N GLY A 8 14.71 -4.45 -3.43
CA GLY A 8 13.64 -3.85 -4.24
C GLY A 8 12.75 -4.92 -4.87
N ARG A 9 11.43 -4.75 -4.76
CA ARG A 9 10.43 -5.73 -5.23
C ARG A 9 9.60 -5.21 -6.39
N GLU A 10 9.69 -3.93 -6.66
CA GLU A 10 8.90 -3.19 -7.66
C GLU A 10 9.81 -2.20 -8.37
N ALA A 11 9.50 -1.88 -9.61
CA ALA A 11 10.19 -0.86 -10.36
C ALA A 11 9.26 -0.25 -11.44
N ALA A 12 9.61 0.96 -11.88
CA ALA A 12 9.09 1.58 -13.08
C ALA A 12 10.28 2.07 -13.94
N GLY A 13 10.16 1.98 -15.24
CA GLY A 13 11.24 2.36 -16.14
C GLY A 13 10.88 2.16 -17.60
N VAL A 14 11.88 2.24 -18.46
CA VAL A 14 11.75 2.04 -19.91
C VAL A 14 12.29 0.67 -20.28
N VAL A 15 11.54 -0.07 -21.09
CA VAL A 15 11.95 -1.38 -21.59
C VAL A 15 13.16 -1.23 -22.51
N THR A 16 14.28 -1.88 -22.16
CA THR A 16 15.50 -1.91 -22.97
C THR A 16 15.69 -3.23 -23.73
N GLU A 17 15.14 -4.31 -23.18
CA GLU A 17 15.13 -5.64 -23.82
C GLU A 17 13.83 -6.36 -23.48
N VAL A 18 13.39 -7.24 -24.37
CA VAL A 18 12.18 -8.06 -24.20
C VAL A 18 12.58 -9.53 -24.27
N GLY A 19 12.12 -10.32 -23.30
CA GLY A 19 12.41 -11.76 -23.25
C GLY A 19 11.63 -12.56 -24.30
N ASP A 20 12.09 -13.77 -24.58
CA ASP A 20 11.46 -14.66 -25.54
C ASP A 20 9.99 -14.96 -25.18
N GLY A 21 9.09 -14.81 -26.16
CA GLY A 21 7.67 -15.10 -25.99
C GLY A 21 6.85 -14.00 -25.29
N VAL A 22 7.44 -12.87 -24.97
CA VAL A 22 6.71 -11.68 -24.51
C VAL A 22 6.25 -10.88 -25.73
N GLU A 23 4.94 -10.78 -25.93
CA GLU A 23 4.32 -10.10 -27.09
C GLU A 23 3.65 -8.77 -26.71
N ASP A 24 3.39 -8.54 -25.41
CA ASP A 24 2.62 -7.38 -24.92
C ASP A 24 3.47 -6.11 -24.76
N PHE A 25 4.80 -6.21 -24.83
CA PHE A 25 5.72 -5.09 -24.62
C PHE A 25 6.79 -5.02 -25.72
N ALA A 26 7.24 -3.80 -26.00
CA ALA A 26 8.31 -3.52 -26.94
C ALA A 26 9.43 -2.67 -26.29
N VAL A 27 10.62 -2.69 -26.89
CA VAL A 27 11.72 -1.79 -26.49
C VAL A 27 11.27 -0.34 -26.69
N GLY A 28 11.45 0.47 -25.63
CA GLY A 28 11.01 1.88 -25.59
C GLY A 28 9.70 2.10 -24.82
N ASP A 29 8.94 1.04 -24.50
CA ASP A 29 7.73 1.18 -23.70
C ASP A 29 8.07 1.61 -22.26
N GLU A 30 7.26 2.53 -21.72
CA GLU A 30 7.30 2.91 -20.32
C GLU A 30 6.40 1.95 -19.52
N VAL A 31 6.97 1.32 -18.49
CA VAL A 31 6.29 0.27 -17.73
C VAL A 31 6.47 0.41 -16.22
N LEU A 32 5.60 -0.25 -15.48
CA LEU A 32 5.75 -0.49 -14.03
C LEU A 32 5.36 -1.94 -13.72
N GLY A 33 6.02 -2.54 -12.72
CA GLY A 33 5.74 -3.94 -12.43
C GLY A 33 6.53 -4.52 -11.26
N LEU A 34 6.23 -5.80 -10.98
CA LEU A 34 6.98 -6.56 -9.98
C LEU A 34 8.26 -7.14 -10.57
N VAL A 35 9.32 -7.02 -9.80
CA VAL A 35 10.63 -7.57 -10.16
C VAL A 35 10.58 -9.09 -10.22
N ALA A 36 11.27 -9.67 -11.19
CA ALA A 36 11.35 -11.11 -11.37
C ALA A 36 12.05 -11.80 -10.17
N PRO A 37 11.73 -13.07 -9.87
CA PRO A 37 12.37 -13.80 -8.77
C PRO A 37 13.90 -13.81 -8.88
N GLY A 38 14.58 -13.51 -7.77
CA GLY A 38 16.03 -13.46 -7.71
C GLY A 38 16.66 -12.14 -8.20
N GLN A 39 15.84 -11.20 -8.66
CA GLN A 39 16.25 -9.86 -9.07
C GLN A 39 15.92 -8.83 -8.00
N GLY A 40 16.40 -7.58 -8.16
CA GLY A 40 16.13 -6.45 -7.28
C GLY A 40 15.88 -5.17 -8.06
N GLY A 41 14.94 -4.35 -7.56
CA GLY A 41 14.56 -3.08 -8.18
C GLY A 41 15.50 -1.91 -7.85
N MET A 42 16.38 -2.04 -6.84
CA MET A 42 17.38 -1.03 -6.53
C MET A 42 18.62 -1.23 -7.45
N ALA A 43 18.47 -0.88 -8.71
CA ALA A 43 19.46 -1.08 -9.76
C ALA A 43 19.19 -0.16 -10.95
N GLU A 44 20.21 0.14 -11.75
CA GLU A 44 20.05 0.86 -13.03
C GLU A 44 19.19 0.06 -14.02
N HIS A 45 19.31 -1.28 -13.98
CA HIS A 45 18.54 -2.21 -14.80
C HIS A 45 18.03 -3.37 -13.94
N THR A 46 16.80 -3.81 -14.19
CA THR A 46 16.23 -5.00 -13.55
C THR A 46 15.32 -5.76 -14.52
N LEU A 47 14.96 -6.98 -14.14
CA LEU A 47 13.99 -7.77 -14.89
C LEU A 47 12.62 -7.68 -14.20
N LEU A 48 11.61 -7.25 -14.93
CA LEU A 48 10.21 -7.34 -14.51
C LEU A 48 9.60 -8.64 -15.01
N ARG A 49 8.61 -9.13 -14.30
CA ARG A 49 7.76 -10.23 -14.72
C ARG A 49 6.68 -9.73 -15.69
N ALA A 50 6.69 -10.14 -16.95
CA ALA A 50 5.71 -9.70 -17.92
C ALA A 50 4.24 -9.86 -17.43
N SER A 51 3.91 -10.99 -16.77
CA SER A 51 2.57 -11.25 -16.23
C SER A 51 2.13 -10.32 -15.09
N THR A 52 3.05 -9.55 -14.51
CA THR A 52 2.79 -8.56 -13.45
C THR A 52 3.42 -7.23 -13.80
N THR A 53 3.38 -6.87 -15.07
CA THR A 53 3.85 -5.59 -15.61
C THR A 53 2.68 -4.95 -16.37
N VAL A 54 2.53 -3.65 -16.21
CA VAL A 54 1.55 -2.85 -16.97
C VAL A 54 2.24 -1.65 -17.62
N ALA A 55 1.65 -1.15 -18.71
CA ALA A 55 2.11 0.10 -19.30
C ALA A 55 1.96 1.25 -18.30
N LYS A 56 2.96 2.12 -18.22
CA LYS A 56 2.90 3.35 -17.44
C LYS A 56 2.14 4.42 -18.24
N PRO A 57 1.01 4.95 -17.74
CA PRO A 57 0.36 6.10 -18.37
C PRO A 57 1.28 7.33 -18.44
N GLU A 58 1.14 8.14 -19.47
CA GLU A 58 1.96 9.36 -19.65
C GLU A 58 1.76 10.36 -18.50
N GLU A 59 0.56 10.40 -17.92
CA GLU A 59 0.18 11.32 -16.84
C GLU A 59 0.83 10.98 -15.49
N ILE A 60 1.32 9.74 -15.33
CA ILE A 60 1.95 9.28 -14.08
C ILE A 60 3.47 9.43 -14.20
N SER A 61 4.09 10.09 -13.22
CA SER A 61 5.55 10.18 -13.15
C SER A 61 6.18 8.81 -12.88
N PHE A 62 7.45 8.60 -13.26
CA PHE A 62 8.18 7.37 -12.88
C PHE A 62 8.28 7.20 -11.36
N ALA A 63 8.38 8.30 -10.62
CA ALA A 63 8.41 8.31 -9.17
C ALA A 63 7.12 7.69 -8.58
N ASP A 64 5.97 8.15 -9.04
CA ASP A 64 4.68 7.64 -8.59
C ASP A 64 4.47 6.22 -9.11
N ALA A 65 4.79 5.96 -10.37
CA ALA A 65 4.66 4.63 -10.99
C ALA A 65 5.45 3.55 -10.23
N ALA A 66 6.64 3.87 -9.72
CA ALA A 66 7.46 2.94 -8.94
C ALA A 66 6.83 2.53 -7.60
N THR A 67 5.77 3.22 -7.14
CA THR A 67 5.08 2.89 -5.88
C THR A 67 3.83 2.02 -6.07
N ILE A 68 3.37 1.87 -7.33
CA ILE A 68 2.09 1.24 -7.65
C ILE A 68 2.12 -0.28 -7.45
N PRO A 69 3.13 -1.03 -7.94
CA PRO A 69 3.04 -2.48 -8.02
C PRO A 69 2.88 -3.18 -6.66
N VAL A 70 3.43 -2.61 -5.61
CA VAL A 70 3.28 -3.16 -4.25
C VAL A 70 2.30 -2.33 -3.44
N ALA A 71 2.54 -1.04 -3.24
CA ALA A 71 1.78 -0.29 -2.25
C ALA A 71 0.36 0.05 -2.72
N ALA A 72 0.20 0.56 -3.95
CA ALA A 72 -1.12 0.91 -4.46
C ALA A 72 -1.97 -0.35 -4.74
N ALA A 73 -1.38 -1.40 -5.32
CA ALA A 73 -2.07 -2.66 -5.53
C ALA A 73 -2.50 -3.32 -4.20
N THR A 74 -1.65 -3.23 -3.14
CA THR A 74 -2.04 -3.69 -1.80
C THR A 74 -3.22 -2.88 -1.24
N ALA A 75 -3.20 -1.57 -1.40
CA ALA A 75 -4.29 -0.70 -0.93
C ALA A 75 -5.60 -1.01 -1.66
N TYR A 76 -5.53 -1.26 -2.98
CA TYR A 76 -6.67 -1.67 -3.78
C TYR A 76 -7.26 -2.99 -3.28
N ASP A 77 -6.45 -4.06 -3.22
CA ASP A 77 -6.90 -5.38 -2.74
C ASP A 77 -7.49 -5.29 -1.33
N ALA A 78 -6.83 -4.58 -0.41
CA ALA A 78 -7.28 -4.46 0.98
C ALA A 78 -8.63 -3.75 1.13
N THR A 79 -8.96 -2.83 0.25
CA THR A 79 -10.23 -2.08 0.26
C THR A 79 -11.34 -2.74 -0.56
N HIS A 80 -11.01 -3.76 -1.38
CA HIS A 80 -11.97 -4.43 -2.27
C HIS A 80 -12.19 -5.92 -1.94
N GLN A 81 -11.33 -6.55 -1.12
CA GLN A 81 -11.48 -7.98 -0.77
C GLN A 81 -12.81 -8.26 -0.07
N ILE A 82 -13.31 -7.32 0.73
CA ILE A 82 -14.64 -7.37 1.36
C ILE A 82 -15.41 -6.14 0.92
N GLU A 83 -16.54 -6.35 0.28
CA GLU A 83 -17.38 -5.28 -0.21
C GLU A 83 -17.88 -4.39 0.95
N LEU A 84 -17.64 -3.09 0.84
CA LEU A 84 -18.26 -2.04 1.62
C LEU A 84 -19.19 -1.21 0.73
N LYS A 85 -20.28 -0.74 1.32
CA LYS A 85 -21.22 0.20 0.68
C LYS A 85 -20.87 1.64 1.05
N PRO A 86 -21.22 2.63 0.23
CA PRO A 86 -21.14 4.03 0.59
C PRO A 86 -21.72 4.30 1.98
N GLY A 87 -21.00 5.08 2.79
CA GLY A 87 -21.35 5.39 4.17
C GLY A 87 -20.91 4.38 5.23
N GLN A 88 -20.53 3.15 4.85
CA GLN A 88 -19.98 2.20 5.80
C GLN A 88 -18.56 2.61 6.28
N THR A 89 -18.19 2.13 7.46
CA THR A 89 -16.99 2.56 8.16
C THR A 89 -15.82 1.59 7.94
N LEU A 90 -14.73 2.12 7.37
CA LEU A 90 -13.44 1.46 7.24
C LEU A 90 -12.49 1.94 8.34
N LEU A 91 -12.05 1.05 9.22
CA LEU A 91 -10.93 1.31 10.16
C LEU A 91 -9.63 0.82 9.53
N LEU A 92 -8.65 1.73 9.41
CA LEU A 92 -7.37 1.45 8.79
C LEU A 92 -6.24 1.61 9.80
N LEU A 93 -5.57 0.53 10.19
CA LEU A 93 -4.36 0.57 11.00
C LEU A 93 -3.14 0.81 10.11
N GLY A 94 -2.30 1.78 10.47
CA GLY A 94 -1.14 2.17 9.66
C GLY A 94 -1.48 3.15 8.55
N ALA A 95 -2.51 3.98 8.74
CA ALA A 95 -3.02 4.94 7.75
C ALA A 95 -1.96 5.94 7.23
N GLY A 96 -0.92 6.25 8.02
CA GLY A 96 0.12 7.21 7.63
C GLY A 96 1.30 6.61 6.87
N GLY A 97 1.26 5.32 6.49
CA GLY A 97 2.25 4.68 5.62
C GLY A 97 1.83 4.72 4.15
N GLY A 98 2.73 4.33 3.24
CA GLY A 98 2.45 4.41 1.80
C GLY A 98 1.20 3.64 1.34
N VAL A 99 0.98 2.42 1.84
CA VAL A 99 -0.25 1.65 1.57
C VAL A 99 -1.46 2.34 2.20
N GLY A 100 -1.31 2.78 3.46
CA GLY A 100 -2.40 3.37 4.25
C GLY A 100 -2.94 4.66 3.63
N LEU A 101 -2.06 5.57 3.20
CA LEU A 101 -2.47 6.82 2.55
C LEU A 101 -3.24 6.59 1.25
N MET A 102 -2.85 5.60 0.46
CA MET A 102 -3.60 5.25 -0.74
C MET A 102 -4.95 4.59 -0.38
N ALA A 103 -4.98 3.69 0.61
CA ALA A 103 -6.22 3.05 1.07
C ALA A 103 -7.23 4.05 1.65
N THR A 104 -6.77 5.09 2.38
CA THR A 104 -7.67 6.16 2.86
C THR A 104 -8.30 6.94 1.70
N GLN A 105 -7.52 7.24 0.66
CA GLN A 105 -8.00 7.95 -0.52
C GLN A 105 -8.97 7.08 -1.35
N ILE A 106 -8.68 5.78 -1.52
CA ILE A 106 -9.60 4.83 -2.15
C ILE A 106 -10.93 4.79 -1.39
N GLY A 107 -10.87 4.71 -0.05
CA GLY A 107 -12.06 4.76 0.78
C GLY A 107 -12.91 6.03 0.56
N ARG A 108 -12.26 7.18 0.39
CA ARG A 108 -12.95 8.43 0.05
C ARG A 108 -13.61 8.37 -1.34
N VAL A 109 -12.92 7.81 -2.34
CA VAL A 109 -13.46 7.67 -3.71
C VAL A 109 -14.72 6.80 -3.70
N HIS A 110 -14.78 5.79 -2.83
CA HIS A 110 -15.94 4.91 -2.64
C HIS A 110 -16.96 5.44 -1.62
N GLU A 111 -16.80 6.68 -1.14
CA GLU A 111 -17.69 7.30 -0.15
C GLU A 111 -17.79 6.53 1.18
N PHE A 112 -16.71 5.83 1.59
CA PHE A 112 -16.64 5.20 2.89
C PHE A 112 -16.36 6.24 3.97
N THR A 113 -16.83 6.00 5.19
CA THR A 113 -16.38 6.71 6.39
C THR A 113 -15.04 6.10 6.81
N VAL A 114 -13.93 6.80 6.54
CA VAL A 114 -12.59 6.27 6.83
C VAL A 114 -12.08 6.79 8.18
N ILE A 115 -11.69 5.86 9.05
CA ILE A 115 -10.98 6.13 10.31
C ILE A 115 -9.56 5.62 10.15
N GLY A 116 -8.59 6.54 10.15
CA GLY A 116 -7.17 6.25 9.98
C GLY A 116 -6.39 6.29 11.29
N VAL A 117 -5.84 5.16 11.71
CA VAL A 117 -4.98 5.05 12.89
C VAL A 117 -3.53 5.19 12.47
N ALA A 118 -2.83 6.19 13.04
CA ALA A 118 -1.41 6.43 12.79
C ALA A 118 -0.74 7.10 14.01
N SER A 119 0.59 7.30 13.97
CA SER A 119 1.31 8.08 14.98
C SER A 119 0.89 9.56 14.92
N ALA A 120 1.01 10.27 16.04
CA ALA A 120 0.65 11.68 16.18
C ALA A 120 1.31 12.57 15.12
N THR A 121 2.54 12.28 14.73
CA THR A 121 3.31 13.03 13.73
C THR A 121 2.72 12.98 12.32
N LYS A 122 1.82 12.02 12.05
CA LYS A 122 1.19 11.82 10.74
C LYS A 122 -0.27 12.33 10.68
N ARG A 123 -0.72 13.04 11.72
CA ARG A 123 -2.10 13.54 11.80
C ARG A 123 -2.50 14.35 10.58
N GLU A 124 -1.78 15.42 10.29
CA GLU A 124 -2.11 16.33 9.18
C GLU A 124 -2.17 15.61 7.84
N LEU A 125 -1.23 14.68 7.62
CA LEU A 125 -1.17 13.89 6.39
C LEU A 125 -2.38 12.94 6.26
N VAL A 126 -2.78 12.26 7.33
CA VAL A 126 -3.96 11.39 7.32
C VAL A 126 -5.24 12.22 7.14
N GLU A 127 -5.39 13.33 7.85
CA GLU A 127 -6.55 14.22 7.73
C GLU A 127 -6.66 14.84 6.33
N SER A 128 -5.54 15.12 5.66
CA SER A 128 -5.53 15.67 4.29
C SER A 128 -6.15 14.72 3.25
N THR A 129 -6.16 13.41 3.52
CA THR A 129 -6.84 12.43 2.67
C THR A 129 -8.36 12.40 2.86
N GLY A 130 -8.89 13.13 3.85
CA GLY A 130 -10.30 13.15 4.22
C GLY A 130 -10.68 12.10 5.28
N ALA A 131 -9.72 11.35 5.83
CA ALA A 131 -9.96 10.37 6.88
C ALA A 131 -10.04 11.05 8.27
N THR A 132 -10.84 10.48 9.17
CA THR A 132 -10.81 10.84 10.60
C THR A 132 -9.57 10.24 11.24
N PHE A 133 -8.65 11.09 11.70
CA PHE A 133 -7.44 10.64 12.35
C PHE A 133 -7.69 10.16 13.78
N ILE A 134 -7.11 9.01 14.13
CA ILE A 134 -7.01 8.48 15.48
C ILE A 134 -5.54 8.19 15.80
N GLU A 135 -5.06 8.71 16.92
CA GLU A 135 -3.69 8.43 17.38
C GLU A 135 -3.54 6.97 17.79
N SER A 136 -2.49 6.31 17.31
CA SER A 136 -2.13 4.94 17.67
C SER A 136 -1.69 4.81 19.14
N GLY A 137 -1.58 3.58 19.63
CA GLY A 137 -1.09 3.29 20.99
C GLY A 137 -2.19 2.99 22.00
N PRO A 138 -1.86 2.95 23.32
CA PRO A 138 -2.78 2.54 24.37
C PRO A 138 -4.11 3.29 24.34
N GLY A 139 -5.23 2.57 24.50
CA GLY A 139 -6.58 3.15 24.46
C GLY A 139 -7.11 3.47 23.06
N VAL A 140 -6.47 2.99 21.99
CA VAL A 140 -6.90 3.22 20.61
C VAL A 140 -8.35 2.77 20.36
N ALA A 141 -8.76 1.63 20.90
CA ALA A 141 -10.13 1.13 20.76
C ALA A 141 -11.18 2.10 21.34
N ASP A 142 -10.89 2.71 22.49
CA ASP A 142 -11.81 3.68 23.11
C ASP A 142 -11.89 4.96 22.29
N ARG A 143 -10.77 5.42 21.72
CA ARG A 143 -10.76 6.56 20.80
C ARG A 143 -11.56 6.29 19.52
N VAL A 144 -11.47 5.07 18.97
CA VAL A 144 -12.29 4.66 17.82
C VAL A 144 -13.79 4.66 18.18
N ARG A 145 -14.16 4.10 19.35
CA ARG A 145 -15.56 4.11 19.82
C ARG A 145 -16.14 5.52 19.99
N GLN A 146 -15.32 6.50 20.34
CA GLN A 146 -15.77 7.89 20.47
C GLN A 146 -16.22 8.51 19.13
N VAL A 147 -15.66 8.06 18.02
CA VAL A 147 -15.99 8.56 16.66
C VAL A 147 -16.87 7.60 15.88
N SER A 148 -16.94 6.33 16.28
CA SER A 148 -17.77 5.28 15.67
C SER A 148 -18.32 4.38 16.78
N ALA A 149 -19.45 4.78 17.35
CA ALA A 149 -20.05 4.09 18.49
C ALA A 149 -20.48 2.65 18.17
N ASP A 150 -20.93 2.42 16.94
CA ASP A 150 -21.35 1.09 16.46
C ASP A 150 -20.16 0.22 15.98
N GLY A 151 -18.94 0.78 16.00
CA GLY A 151 -17.73 0.14 15.47
C GLY A 151 -17.59 0.26 13.95
N PRO A 152 -16.45 -0.21 13.41
CA PRO A 152 -16.22 -0.25 11.97
C PRO A 152 -16.93 -1.45 11.32
N ASP A 153 -17.26 -1.32 10.03
CA ASP A 153 -17.79 -2.40 9.20
C ASP A 153 -16.65 -3.28 8.63
N LEU A 154 -15.43 -2.77 8.56
CA LEU A 154 -14.23 -3.46 8.09
C LEU A 154 -13.00 -2.91 8.82
N ILE A 155 -12.11 -3.79 9.24
CA ILE A 155 -10.76 -3.44 9.70
C ILE A 155 -9.75 -3.91 8.66
N VAL A 156 -8.94 -2.98 8.16
CA VAL A 156 -7.75 -3.26 7.35
C VAL A 156 -6.51 -2.98 8.20
N ASP A 157 -5.69 -4.00 8.37
CA ASP A 157 -4.49 -3.94 9.18
C ASP A 157 -3.21 -3.96 8.33
N LEU A 158 -2.39 -2.92 8.53
CA LEU A 158 -1.08 -2.74 7.90
C LEU A 158 0.05 -2.67 8.95
N VAL A 159 -0.22 -3.09 10.20
CA VAL A 159 0.71 -2.98 11.33
C VAL A 159 0.96 -4.33 12.00
N GLY A 160 -0.12 -5.07 12.30
CA GLY A 160 -0.06 -6.38 12.95
C GLY A 160 0.05 -6.35 14.48
N GLY A 161 0.25 -7.51 15.05
CA GLY A 161 0.55 -7.74 16.47
C GLY A 161 -0.45 -7.10 17.43
N ASP A 162 0.08 -6.44 18.47
CA ASP A 162 -0.73 -5.82 19.53
C ASP A 162 -1.65 -4.70 19.03
N ALA A 163 -1.29 -4.02 17.92
CA ALA A 163 -2.13 -2.97 17.35
C ALA A 163 -3.43 -3.57 16.77
N LEU A 164 -3.33 -4.69 16.06
CA LEU A 164 -4.50 -5.42 15.55
C LEU A 164 -5.33 -6.01 16.69
N ARG A 165 -4.68 -6.65 17.66
CA ARG A 165 -5.37 -7.22 18.85
C ARG A 165 -6.17 -6.17 19.61
N ALA A 166 -5.64 -4.95 19.73
CA ALA A 166 -6.28 -3.87 20.49
C ALA A 166 -7.62 -3.41 19.89
N VAL A 167 -7.84 -3.57 18.58
CA VAL A 167 -9.05 -3.09 17.89
C VAL A 167 -9.93 -4.22 17.38
N ALA A 168 -9.47 -5.45 17.43
CA ALA A 168 -10.21 -6.59 16.85
C ALA A 168 -11.63 -6.70 17.40
N ASP A 169 -11.87 -6.42 18.68
CA ASP A 169 -13.20 -6.46 19.33
C ASP A 169 -14.17 -5.34 18.87
N LEU A 170 -13.73 -4.45 17.99
CA LEU A 170 -14.59 -3.40 17.45
C LEU A 170 -15.51 -3.90 16.32
N VAL A 171 -15.18 -5.02 15.67
CA VAL A 171 -16.05 -5.67 14.68
C VAL A 171 -16.71 -6.91 15.30
N PRO A 172 -18.05 -7.05 15.20
CA PRO A 172 -18.75 -8.25 15.68
C PRO A 172 -18.40 -9.50 14.86
N ASP A 173 -18.26 -9.35 13.54
CA ASP A 173 -17.88 -10.40 12.62
C ASP A 173 -16.37 -10.32 12.33
N ARG A 174 -15.61 -11.25 12.89
CA ARG A 174 -14.15 -11.28 12.76
C ARG A 174 -13.67 -11.53 11.33
N THR A 175 -14.48 -12.15 10.47
CA THR A 175 -14.14 -12.32 9.04
C THR A 175 -14.04 -10.98 8.31
N ARG A 176 -14.47 -9.89 8.93
CA ARG A 176 -14.30 -8.50 8.46
C ARG A 176 -13.02 -7.83 8.98
N ILE A 177 -12.02 -8.61 9.35
CA ILE A 177 -10.65 -8.18 9.61
C ILE A 177 -9.77 -8.72 8.50
N ILE A 178 -9.04 -7.85 7.79
CA ILE A 178 -8.05 -8.21 6.77
C ILE A 178 -6.70 -7.70 7.23
N SER A 179 -5.68 -8.55 7.25
CA SER A 179 -4.31 -8.11 7.51
C SER A 179 -3.39 -8.37 6.33
N ALA A 180 -2.67 -7.33 5.92
CA ALA A 180 -1.55 -7.41 4.99
C ALA A 180 -0.20 -7.51 5.70
N ALA A 181 -0.13 -7.12 6.98
CA ALA A 181 1.10 -7.08 7.75
C ALA A 181 1.35 -8.35 8.57
N ASP A 182 0.29 -8.92 9.14
CA ASP A 182 0.38 -10.05 10.09
C ASP A 182 -0.81 -11.00 9.92
N PRO A 183 -0.78 -11.83 8.87
CA PRO A 183 -1.85 -12.78 8.58
C PRO A 183 -2.03 -13.82 9.69
N ASP A 184 -0.97 -14.17 10.43
CA ASP A 184 -1.04 -15.16 11.51
C ASP A 184 -1.85 -14.60 12.69
N THR A 185 -1.57 -13.39 13.13
CA THR A 185 -2.39 -12.71 14.16
C THR A 185 -3.84 -12.50 13.69
N ALA A 186 -4.06 -12.14 12.42
CA ALA A 186 -5.41 -12.02 11.89
C ALA A 186 -6.16 -13.36 11.97
N ALA A 187 -5.54 -14.47 11.56
CA ALA A 187 -6.13 -15.81 11.64
C ALA A 187 -6.44 -16.24 13.08
N GLU A 188 -5.55 -15.98 14.03
CA GLU A 188 -5.79 -16.24 15.47
C GLU A 188 -7.03 -15.48 15.98
N LEU A 189 -7.29 -14.31 15.46
CA LEU A 189 -8.44 -13.46 15.81
C LEU A 189 -9.71 -13.80 15.03
N GLY A 190 -9.66 -14.76 14.09
CA GLY A 190 -10.76 -15.12 13.21
C GLY A 190 -10.89 -14.26 11.95
N GLY A 191 -9.91 -13.42 11.68
CA GLY A 191 -9.79 -12.59 10.48
C GLY A 191 -9.14 -13.33 9.30
N LEU A 192 -8.86 -12.58 8.25
CA LEU A 192 -8.36 -13.06 6.98
C LEU A 192 -6.99 -12.45 6.64
N ALA A 193 -6.17 -13.22 5.96
CA ALA A 193 -5.02 -12.68 5.24
C ALA A 193 -5.49 -11.84 4.04
N LEU A 194 -4.71 -10.85 3.66
CA LEU A 194 -4.93 -10.15 2.41
C LEU A 194 -4.73 -11.10 1.23
N ALA A 195 -5.76 -11.22 0.39
CA ALA A 195 -5.69 -11.90 -0.89
C ALA A 195 -5.23 -10.92 -1.99
N ARG A 196 -4.25 -11.34 -2.79
CA ARG A 196 -3.78 -10.56 -3.93
C ARG A 196 -4.55 -10.95 -5.17
N THR A 197 -4.91 -9.95 -5.99
CA THR A 197 -5.56 -10.15 -7.28
C THR A 197 -4.64 -9.72 -8.43
N ASP A 198 -4.76 -10.37 -9.58
CA ASP A 198 -3.95 -10.05 -10.76
C ASP A 198 -4.38 -8.70 -11.39
N GLU A 199 -5.61 -8.28 -11.15
CA GLU A 199 -6.17 -7.03 -11.71
C GLU A 199 -5.86 -5.77 -10.90
N ALA A 200 -5.50 -5.91 -9.61
CA ALA A 200 -5.35 -4.77 -8.70
C ALA A 200 -4.40 -3.70 -9.25
N MET A 201 -3.26 -4.11 -9.80
CA MET A 201 -2.27 -3.16 -10.31
C MET A 201 -2.81 -2.35 -11.50
N ALA A 202 -3.44 -3.01 -12.47
CA ALA A 202 -4.03 -2.32 -13.63
C ALA A 202 -5.16 -1.37 -13.20
N LYS A 203 -6.05 -1.83 -12.30
CA LYS A 203 -7.17 -1.03 -11.80
C LYS A 203 -6.72 0.21 -11.03
N ILE A 204 -5.77 0.05 -10.10
CA ILE A 204 -5.32 1.19 -9.32
C ILE A 204 -4.45 2.16 -10.14
N THR A 205 -3.73 1.67 -11.16
CA THR A 205 -3.01 2.54 -12.10
C THR A 205 -3.97 3.48 -12.82
N GLU A 206 -5.12 2.97 -13.28
CA GLU A 206 -6.17 3.79 -13.90
C GLU A 206 -6.72 4.85 -12.93
N VAL A 207 -6.99 4.48 -11.67
CA VAL A 207 -7.49 5.42 -10.65
C VAL A 207 -6.48 6.53 -10.36
N ILE A 208 -5.18 6.21 -10.30
CA ILE A 208 -4.09 7.16 -10.12
C ILE A 208 -3.93 8.06 -11.35
N GLN A 209 -4.04 7.50 -12.56
CA GLN A 209 -4.00 8.26 -13.81
C GLN A 209 -5.05 9.38 -13.85
N TYR A 210 -6.24 9.14 -13.32
CA TYR A 210 -7.29 10.16 -13.22
C TYR A 210 -7.13 11.13 -12.04
N GLY A 211 -6.03 11.03 -11.27
CA GLY A 211 -5.75 11.90 -10.14
C GLY A 211 -6.68 11.71 -8.93
N LEU A 212 -7.37 10.57 -8.84
CA LEU A 212 -8.29 10.25 -7.74
C LEU A 212 -7.57 9.73 -6.50
N VAL A 213 -6.38 9.14 -6.68
CA VAL A 213 -5.46 8.69 -5.64
C VAL A 213 -4.07 9.21 -5.93
N ASP A 214 -3.46 9.85 -4.94
CA ASP A 214 -2.08 10.33 -4.97
C ASP A 214 -1.18 9.29 -4.27
N PRO A 215 -0.17 8.72 -4.95
CA PRO A 215 0.76 7.76 -4.34
C PRO A 215 1.58 8.30 -3.18
N HIS A 216 1.75 9.59 -3.10
CA HIS A 216 2.50 10.33 -2.07
C HIS A 216 3.94 9.82 -1.86
N VAL A 217 4.84 10.25 -2.73
CA VAL A 217 6.28 10.01 -2.58
C VAL A 217 6.85 11.00 -1.57
N ASP A 218 7.23 10.51 -0.39
CA ASP A 218 7.78 11.30 0.72
C ASP A 218 9.23 11.75 0.45
N ALA A 219 10.06 10.84 -0.08
CA ALA A 219 11.45 11.14 -0.40
C ALA A 219 11.99 10.32 -1.57
N GLN A 220 13.00 10.89 -2.25
CA GLN A 220 13.75 10.24 -3.31
C GLN A 220 15.24 10.23 -2.94
N PHE A 221 15.90 9.10 -3.15
CA PHE A 221 17.33 8.92 -2.94
C PHE A 221 17.99 8.44 -4.23
N ALA A 222 19.22 8.87 -4.48
CA ALA A 222 20.01 8.31 -5.56
C ALA A 222 20.40 6.85 -5.27
N LEU A 223 20.70 6.06 -6.29
CA LEU A 223 21.02 4.63 -6.14
C LEU A 223 22.22 4.39 -5.24
N ASP A 224 23.23 5.27 -5.27
CA ASP A 224 24.39 5.23 -4.39
C ASP A 224 24.09 5.59 -2.92
N GLN A 225 22.87 6.06 -2.65
CA GLN A 225 22.32 6.37 -1.31
C GLN A 225 21.23 5.37 -0.89
N ALA A 226 21.11 4.22 -1.53
CA ALA A 226 20.07 3.23 -1.24
C ALA A 226 20.11 2.74 0.22
N ASP A 227 21.26 2.70 0.87
CA ASP A 227 21.43 2.41 2.29
C ASP A 227 20.72 3.45 3.18
N GLN A 228 20.80 4.74 2.80
CA GLN A 228 20.11 5.82 3.52
C GLN A 228 18.59 5.73 3.31
N ALA A 229 18.14 5.36 2.11
CA ALA A 229 16.73 5.13 1.82
C ALA A 229 16.16 3.99 2.69
N ILE A 230 16.90 2.88 2.83
CA ILE A 230 16.52 1.75 3.69
C ILE A 230 16.47 2.20 5.15
N ALA A 231 17.51 2.88 5.64
CA ALA A 231 17.55 3.39 7.00
C ALA A 231 16.37 4.32 7.30
N ALA A 232 15.99 5.19 6.36
CA ALA A 232 14.83 6.07 6.52
C ALA A 232 13.51 5.29 6.67
N VAL A 233 13.33 4.18 5.94
CA VAL A 233 12.17 3.30 6.08
C VAL A 233 12.19 2.58 7.43
N GLU A 234 13.34 2.06 7.86
CA GLU A 234 13.50 1.30 9.12
C GLU A 234 13.19 2.13 10.36
N THR A 235 13.37 3.46 10.30
CA THR A 235 12.95 4.33 11.41
C THR A 235 11.45 4.31 11.68
N GLY A 236 10.64 3.83 10.74
CA GLY A 236 9.17 3.84 10.82
C GLY A 236 8.53 5.23 10.70
N HIS A 237 9.31 6.27 10.42
CA HIS A 237 8.83 7.66 10.38
C HIS A 237 8.47 8.12 8.95
N ALA A 238 8.77 7.33 7.93
CA ALA A 238 8.39 7.66 6.55
C ALA A 238 6.88 7.96 6.44
N ALA A 239 6.56 9.10 5.84
CA ALA A 239 5.20 9.60 5.69
C ALA A 239 4.72 9.40 4.25
N GLY A 240 4.61 8.15 3.82
CA GLY A 240 4.33 7.80 2.42
C GLY A 240 5.34 6.79 1.87
N LYS A 241 5.70 6.95 0.61
CA LYS A 241 6.66 6.08 -0.08
C LYS A 241 8.03 6.75 -0.20
N ILE A 242 9.08 5.96 -0.02
CA ILE A 242 10.47 6.34 -0.32
C ILE A 242 10.88 5.57 -1.57
N ILE A 243 11.46 6.25 -2.54
CA ILE A 243 11.94 5.63 -3.78
C ILE A 243 13.46 5.85 -3.96
N VAL A 244 14.06 4.96 -4.72
CA VAL A 244 15.47 5.04 -5.13
C VAL A 244 15.49 5.22 -6.65
N VAL A 245 16.27 6.18 -7.11
CA VAL A 245 16.43 6.53 -8.55
C VAL A 245 17.87 6.36 -8.97
N PRO A 246 18.15 5.92 -10.19
CA PRO A 246 19.50 5.82 -10.75
C PRO A 246 20.25 7.14 -10.83
#